data_9d9eb572bd0f3a2debd3e774356e3c02
#
_entry.id   9d9eb572bd0f3a2debd3e774356e3c02
#
_cell.length_a   1.000
_cell.length_b   1.000
_cell.length_c   1.000
_cell.angle_alpha   90.00
_cell.angle_beta   90.00
_cell.angle_gamma   90.00
#
_symmetry.space_group_name_H-M   'P 1'
#
loop_
_entity.id
_entity.type
_entity.pdbx_description
1 polymer ?
#
loop_
_entity_poly.entity_id
_entity_poly.type
_entity_poly.pdbx_seq_one_letter_code
_entity_poly.pdbx_strand_id
1 'polypeptide(L)'
;SNSRVGIGTVSPAKTLHIVSTTTDDTVLVTTDENSSTAAPVIGLKRNSSSVADSDYLGQIKFKGENDADQEITYSKISGKILDASDGTEDGIIEFANIKAGAQTVTARLRSNELQLLNDTGLSVAGDATITGNLTVNGTTTTLATTNSVISDTLIELANGTSGTPANDAGLVIERGSADNAFIGFDESEDKFTL
;
A
#
# COMPACT_ATOMS: atom_id res chain seq x y z
N SER A 1 -42.75 3.96 4.96
CA SER A 1 -42.58 4.86 3.78
C SER A 1 -41.11 5.00 3.46
N ASN A 2 -40.65 4.40 2.36
CA ASN A 2 -39.28 4.60 1.88
C ASN A 2 -39.22 5.94 1.12
N SER A 3 -39.06 7.03 1.85
CA SER A 3 -38.83 8.33 1.24
C SER A 3 -37.46 8.33 0.56
N ARG A 4 -37.43 8.46 -0.77
CA ARG A 4 -36.22 8.58 -1.57
C ARG A 4 -36.20 9.93 -2.28
N VAL A 5 -35.03 10.52 -2.39
CA VAL A 5 -34.81 11.77 -3.11
C VAL A 5 -34.08 11.44 -4.42
N GLY A 6 -34.67 11.82 -5.54
CA GLY A 6 -34.05 11.74 -6.85
C GLY A 6 -33.75 13.13 -7.39
N ILE A 7 -32.57 13.36 -7.89
CA ILE A 7 -32.18 14.55 -8.65
C ILE A 7 -31.77 14.04 -10.03
N GLY A 8 -32.41 14.54 -11.08
CA GLY A 8 -32.18 14.03 -12.45
C GLY A 8 -32.76 12.63 -12.74
N THR A 9 -33.56 12.07 -11.82
CA THR A 9 -34.24 10.78 -11.99
C THR A 9 -35.60 10.75 -11.29
N VAL A 10 -36.59 10.14 -11.91
CA VAL A 10 -37.92 9.91 -11.32
C VAL A 10 -38.07 8.55 -10.63
N SER A 11 -37.03 7.70 -10.74
CA SER A 11 -37.01 6.35 -10.16
C SER A 11 -35.73 6.14 -9.33
N PRO A 12 -35.64 6.78 -8.14
CA PRO A 12 -34.43 6.70 -7.33
C PRO A 12 -34.21 5.29 -6.77
N ALA A 13 -33.06 4.70 -7.06
CA ALA A 13 -32.66 3.37 -6.59
C ALA A 13 -32.12 3.36 -5.15
N LYS A 14 -31.75 4.52 -4.61
CA LYS A 14 -31.18 4.71 -3.25
C LYS A 14 -31.92 5.83 -2.54
N THR A 15 -31.68 6.00 -1.23
CA THR A 15 -32.28 7.08 -0.40
C THR A 15 -32.02 8.46 -1.01
N LEU A 16 -30.80 8.72 -1.44
CA LEU A 16 -30.43 9.83 -2.32
C LEU A 16 -29.84 9.25 -3.60
N HIS A 17 -30.43 9.60 -4.74
CA HIS A 17 -29.95 9.19 -6.06
C HIS A 17 -29.87 10.39 -6.98
N ILE A 18 -28.66 10.75 -7.38
CA ILE A 18 -28.38 11.87 -8.28
C ILE A 18 -27.90 11.27 -9.61
N VAL A 19 -28.52 11.70 -10.72
CA VAL A 19 -28.17 11.28 -12.07
C VAL A 19 -27.86 12.51 -12.90
N SER A 20 -26.69 12.54 -13.51
CA SER A 20 -26.28 13.53 -14.48
C SER A 20 -26.04 12.84 -15.83
N THR A 21 -26.34 13.52 -16.93
CA THR A 21 -26.03 13.10 -18.30
C THR A 21 -24.85 13.89 -18.88
N THR A 22 -24.20 14.73 -18.07
CA THR A 22 -23.04 15.52 -18.47
C THR A 22 -21.77 14.94 -17.86
N THR A 23 -20.64 15.37 -18.40
CA THR A 23 -19.30 15.01 -17.87
C THR A 23 -18.82 15.94 -16.79
N ASP A 24 -19.66 16.88 -16.35
CA ASP A 24 -19.39 17.85 -15.28
C ASP A 24 -19.61 17.24 -13.89
N ASP A 25 -19.22 17.96 -12.85
CA ASP A 25 -19.39 17.50 -11.46
C ASP A 25 -20.86 17.25 -11.13
N THR A 26 -21.20 16.03 -10.78
CA THR A 26 -22.56 15.66 -10.37
C THR A 26 -22.90 16.16 -8.97
N VAL A 27 -21.92 16.30 -8.10
CA VAL A 27 -22.05 16.84 -6.75
C VAL A 27 -20.88 17.77 -6.47
N LEU A 28 -21.18 19.04 -6.24
CA LEU A 28 -20.20 20.03 -5.79
C LEU A 28 -20.55 20.44 -4.36
N VAL A 29 -19.59 20.35 -3.44
CA VAL A 29 -19.72 20.80 -2.04
C VAL A 29 -18.75 21.96 -1.85
N THR A 30 -19.27 23.17 -1.64
CA THR A 30 -18.47 24.39 -1.51
C THR A 30 -18.70 25.03 -0.15
N THR A 31 -17.65 25.58 0.44
CA THR A 31 -17.70 26.41 1.63
C THR A 31 -16.90 27.68 1.38
N ASP A 32 -17.52 28.84 1.56
CA ASP A 32 -16.86 30.14 1.54
C ASP A 32 -16.31 30.45 2.94
N GLU A 33 -15.09 29.99 3.23
CA GLU A 33 -14.46 30.09 4.55
C GLU A 33 -12.98 30.48 4.40
N ASN A 34 -12.53 31.44 5.21
CA ASN A 34 -11.18 31.98 5.15
C ASN A 34 -10.25 31.47 6.27
N SER A 35 -10.74 30.59 7.15
CA SER A 35 -9.92 30.01 8.22
C SER A 35 -9.02 28.88 7.71
N SER A 36 -8.05 28.47 8.53
CA SER A 36 -7.18 27.32 8.24
C SER A 36 -7.78 25.97 8.68
N THR A 37 -9.05 25.95 9.11
CA THR A 37 -9.75 24.73 9.52
C THR A 37 -10.26 23.94 8.30
N ALA A 38 -10.50 22.65 8.50
CA ALA A 38 -10.97 21.79 7.40
C ALA A 38 -12.39 22.17 6.97
N ALA A 39 -12.55 22.58 5.70
CA ALA A 39 -13.82 22.87 5.07
C ALA A 39 -13.68 22.81 3.54
N PRO A 40 -14.67 22.27 2.79
CA PRO A 40 -15.87 21.57 3.27
C PRO A 40 -15.56 20.17 3.81
N VAL A 41 -16.44 19.63 4.65
CA VAL A 41 -16.28 18.30 5.27
C VAL A 41 -17.44 17.39 4.87
N ILE A 42 -17.13 16.18 4.41
CA ILE A 42 -18.10 15.10 4.21
C ILE A 42 -17.91 14.07 5.33
N GLY A 43 -18.86 14.01 6.26
CA GLY A 43 -18.86 13.06 7.37
C GLY A 43 -19.57 11.75 7.01
N LEU A 44 -18.86 10.63 7.07
CA LEU A 44 -19.44 9.30 6.98
C LEU A 44 -19.46 8.70 8.39
N LYS A 45 -20.66 8.58 8.99
CA LYS A 45 -20.81 8.10 10.37
C LYS A 45 -21.70 6.87 10.43
N ARG A 46 -21.20 5.81 11.05
CA ARG A 46 -21.98 4.66 11.47
C ARG A 46 -22.35 4.80 12.96
N ASN A 47 -23.65 4.76 13.28
CA ASN A 47 -24.12 4.57 14.64
C ASN A 47 -24.31 3.08 14.90
N SER A 48 -23.57 2.51 15.84
CA SER A 48 -23.71 1.12 16.28
C SER A 48 -23.98 1.08 17.77
N SER A 49 -24.89 0.23 18.20
CA SER A 49 -25.10 -0.09 19.62
C SER A 49 -24.14 -1.18 20.12
N SER A 50 -23.37 -1.78 19.21
CA SER A 50 -22.35 -2.80 19.48
C SER A 50 -21.14 -2.49 18.62
N VAL A 51 -20.29 -1.59 19.11
CA VAL A 51 -19.04 -1.19 18.43
C VAL A 51 -17.98 -2.26 18.69
N ALA A 52 -17.24 -2.65 17.66
CA ALA A 52 -16.17 -3.64 17.74
C ALA A 52 -15.02 -3.30 16.79
N ASP A 53 -13.86 -3.88 17.06
CA ASP A 53 -12.72 -3.87 16.15
C ASP A 53 -13.11 -4.40 14.78
N SER A 54 -12.49 -3.82 13.76
CA SER A 54 -12.77 -4.12 12.35
C SER A 54 -14.13 -3.68 11.81
N ASP A 55 -14.96 -2.97 12.60
CA ASP A 55 -16.20 -2.38 12.12
C ASP A 55 -15.96 -1.35 11.03
N TYR A 56 -16.72 -1.44 9.92
CA TYR A 56 -16.71 -0.43 8.88
C TYR A 56 -17.46 0.82 9.31
N LEU A 57 -16.83 1.99 9.15
CA LEU A 57 -17.44 3.30 9.43
C LEU A 57 -18.09 3.91 8.18
N GLY A 58 -17.46 3.72 7.02
CA GLY A 58 -17.97 4.18 5.75
C GLY A 58 -17.13 3.70 4.58
N GLN A 59 -17.68 3.84 3.37
CA GLN A 59 -16.99 3.45 2.13
C GLN A 59 -17.30 4.42 0.99
N ILE A 60 -16.30 4.71 0.18
CA ILE A 60 -16.42 5.32 -1.14
C ILE A 60 -16.15 4.21 -2.15
N LYS A 61 -17.10 3.95 -3.07
CA LYS A 61 -17.00 2.88 -4.08
C LYS A 61 -16.98 3.46 -5.47
N PHE A 62 -16.03 3.01 -6.28
CA PHE A 62 -15.92 3.30 -7.70
C PHE A 62 -16.45 2.10 -8.48
N LYS A 63 -17.54 2.32 -9.23
CA LYS A 63 -18.29 1.28 -9.93
C LYS A 63 -18.31 1.56 -11.42
N GLY A 64 -18.40 0.51 -12.19
CA GLY A 64 -18.59 0.53 -13.63
C GLY A 64 -19.22 -0.77 -14.08
N GLU A 65 -19.52 -0.88 -15.37
CA GLU A 65 -19.96 -2.11 -15.98
C GLU A 65 -18.78 -2.87 -16.60
N ASN A 66 -18.85 -4.18 -16.63
CA ASN A 66 -17.93 -5.02 -17.39
C ASN A 66 -18.47 -5.25 -18.83
N ASP A 67 -17.77 -6.03 -19.64
CA ASP A 67 -18.14 -6.35 -21.02
C ASP A 67 -19.39 -7.26 -21.15
N ALA A 68 -19.93 -7.73 -20.04
CA ALA A 68 -21.20 -8.47 -19.95
C ALA A 68 -22.33 -7.62 -19.32
N ASP A 69 -22.19 -6.28 -19.30
CA ASP A 69 -23.17 -5.33 -18.75
C ASP A 69 -23.50 -5.56 -17.25
N GLN A 70 -22.55 -6.10 -16.49
CA GLN A 70 -22.71 -6.34 -15.06
C GLN A 70 -22.05 -5.21 -14.24
N GLU A 71 -22.78 -4.64 -13.26
CA GLU A 71 -22.23 -3.63 -12.35
C GLU A 71 -21.15 -4.24 -11.45
N ILE A 72 -19.94 -3.75 -11.57
CA ILE A 72 -18.77 -4.17 -10.80
C ILE A 72 -18.27 -3.00 -9.94
N THR A 73 -17.91 -3.27 -8.68
CA THR A 73 -17.11 -2.35 -7.88
C THR A 73 -15.64 -2.56 -8.21
N TYR A 74 -15.02 -1.67 -8.98
CA TYR A 74 -13.62 -1.80 -9.38
C TYR A 74 -12.65 -1.41 -8.27
N SER A 75 -12.98 -0.36 -7.51
CA SER A 75 -12.15 0.13 -6.41
C SER A 75 -13.00 0.66 -5.26
N LYS A 76 -12.45 0.64 -4.05
CA LYS A 76 -13.09 1.26 -2.88
C LYS A 76 -12.06 1.75 -1.87
N ILE A 77 -12.45 2.82 -1.16
CA ILE A 77 -11.77 3.33 0.02
C ILE A 77 -12.69 3.09 1.21
N SER A 78 -12.19 2.48 2.26
CA SER A 78 -12.97 2.13 3.45
C SER A 78 -12.32 2.68 4.71
N GLY A 79 -13.08 3.41 5.52
CA GLY A 79 -12.70 3.71 6.90
C GLY A 79 -13.21 2.63 7.84
N LYS A 80 -12.35 2.16 8.75
CA LYS A 80 -12.68 1.12 9.73
C LYS A 80 -12.11 1.47 11.10
N ILE A 81 -12.68 0.86 12.13
CA ILE A 81 -12.10 0.82 13.47
C ILE A 81 -10.99 -0.24 13.46
N LEU A 82 -9.81 0.10 13.98
CA LEU A 82 -8.76 -0.87 14.24
C LEU A 82 -8.80 -1.36 15.69
N ASP A 83 -8.95 -0.42 16.64
CA ASP A 83 -9.18 -0.66 18.05
C ASP A 83 -10.34 0.23 18.51
N ALA A 84 -11.36 -0.35 19.14
CA ALA A 84 -12.55 0.34 19.65
C ALA A 84 -12.47 0.66 21.14
N SER A 85 -11.38 0.33 21.84
CA SER A 85 -11.22 0.50 23.27
C SER A 85 -11.12 1.97 23.66
N ASP A 86 -11.94 2.40 24.65
CA ASP A 86 -11.97 3.79 25.14
C ASP A 86 -10.60 4.24 25.64
N GLY A 87 -10.11 5.36 25.09
CA GLY A 87 -8.82 5.96 25.41
C GLY A 87 -7.62 5.40 24.63
N THR A 88 -7.82 4.37 23.79
CA THR A 88 -6.76 3.78 22.93
C THR A 88 -7.26 3.52 21.51
N GLU A 89 -8.28 4.27 21.08
CA GLU A 89 -8.92 4.09 19.79
C GLU A 89 -7.94 4.26 18.64
N ASP A 90 -7.94 3.30 17.73
CA ASP A 90 -7.15 3.33 16.51
C ASP A 90 -8.02 3.22 15.26
N GLY A 91 -7.61 3.90 14.20
CA GLY A 91 -8.27 3.91 12.90
C GLY A 91 -7.45 3.23 11.81
N ILE A 92 -8.17 2.84 10.74
CA ILE A 92 -7.54 2.28 9.54
C ILE A 92 -8.28 2.73 8.29
N ILE A 93 -7.53 3.09 7.25
CA ILE A 93 -8.03 3.28 5.89
C ILE A 93 -7.54 2.12 5.03
N GLU A 94 -8.48 1.45 4.35
CA GLU A 94 -8.17 0.40 3.39
C GLU A 94 -8.45 0.85 1.96
N PHE A 95 -7.51 0.59 1.06
CA PHE A 95 -7.67 0.69 -0.38
C PHE A 95 -7.81 -0.72 -0.95
N ALA A 96 -8.92 -0.98 -1.62
CA ALA A 96 -9.15 -2.26 -2.26
C ALA A 96 -9.47 -2.08 -3.73
N ASN A 97 -8.90 -2.95 -4.55
CA ASN A 97 -9.13 -3.03 -5.98
C ASN A 97 -9.62 -4.42 -6.36
N ILE A 98 -10.31 -4.53 -7.48
CA ILE A 98 -10.61 -5.84 -8.04
C ILE A 98 -9.34 -6.41 -8.68
N LYS A 99 -9.00 -7.66 -8.36
CA LYS A 99 -7.86 -8.40 -8.92
C LYS A 99 -8.38 -9.79 -9.33
N ALA A 100 -8.30 -10.10 -10.62
CA ALA A 100 -8.81 -11.36 -11.18
C ALA A 100 -10.26 -11.67 -10.74
N GLY A 101 -11.16 -10.68 -10.79
CA GLY A 101 -12.59 -10.83 -10.45
C GLY A 101 -12.91 -10.75 -8.94
N ALA A 102 -11.92 -10.68 -8.04
CA ALA A 102 -12.13 -10.63 -6.61
C ALA A 102 -11.72 -9.28 -6.00
N GLN A 103 -12.50 -8.77 -5.03
CA GLN A 103 -12.14 -7.59 -4.26
C GLN A 103 -10.95 -7.91 -3.35
N THR A 104 -9.84 -7.22 -3.55
CA THR A 104 -8.58 -7.46 -2.85
C THR A 104 -8.09 -6.16 -2.19
N VAL A 105 -7.78 -6.21 -0.90
CA VAL A 105 -7.15 -5.07 -0.22
C VAL A 105 -5.70 -4.98 -0.69
N THR A 106 -5.35 -3.90 -1.38
CA THR A 106 -4.01 -3.68 -1.94
C THR A 106 -3.12 -2.82 -1.04
N ALA A 107 -3.72 -1.89 -0.29
CA ALA A 107 -2.98 -1.09 0.68
C ALA A 107 -3.83 -0.79 1.92
N ARG A 108 -3.14 -0.60 3.05
CA ARG A 108 -3.70 -0.11 4.31
C ARG A 108 -2.83 0.99 4.88
N LEU A 109 -3.48 2.05 5.36
CA LEU A 109 -2.88 3.03 6.22
C LEU A 109 -3.45 2.84 7.63
N ARG A 110 -2.62 2.36 8.53
CA ARG A 110 -2.93 2.17 9.95
C ARG A 110 -2.36 3.32 10.77
N SER A 111 -2.62 3.34 12.07
CA SER A 111 -2.16 4.41 12.96
C SER A 111 -0.63 4.64 12.91
N ASN A 112 0.16 3.61 12.65
CA ASN A 112 1.62 3.64 12.74
C ASN A 112 2.35 3.07 11.50
N GLU A 113 1.65 2.59 10.46
CA GLU A 113 2.30 1.98 9.31
C GLU A 113 1.48 2.06 8.01
N LEU A 114 2.16 2.08 6.88
CA LEU A 114 1.60 1.82 5.56
C LEU A 114 1.96 0.39 5.13
N GLN A 115 0.95 -0.43 4.88
CA GLN A 115 1.11 -1.80 4.39
C GLN A 115 0.71 -1.89 2.92
N LEU A 116 1.54 -2.52 2.09
CA LEU A 116 1.19 -3.03 0.77
C LEU A 116 0.94 -4.54 0.89
N LEU A 117 -0.18 -5.03 0.39
CA LEU A 117 -0.70 -6.36 0.66
C LEU A 117 -1.01 -7.11 -0.64
N ASN A 118 -1.12 -8.43 -0.55
CA ASN A 118 -1.59 -9.29 -1.63
C ASN A 118 -0.80 -9.09 -2.94
N ASP A 119 0.53 -9.18 -2.84
CA ASP A 119 1.48 -9.03 -3.94
C ASP A 119 1.42 -7.63 -4.62
N THR A 120 1.05 -6.61 -3.86
CA THR A 120 1.13 -5.23 -4.34
C THR A 120 2.55 -4.72 -4.15
N GLY A 121 3.22 -4.43 -5.25
CA GLY A 121 4.56 -3.84 -5.26
C GLY A 121 4.57 -2.35 -4.99
N LEU A 122 5.72 -1.82 -4.60
CA LEU A 122 6.02 -0.39 -4.55
C LEU A 122 6.91 -0.02 -5.73
N SER A 123 6.46 0.93 -6.56
CA SER A 123 7.28 1.56 -7.59
C SER A 123 7.40 3.06 -7.31
N VAL A 124 8.63 3.55 -7.18
CA VAL A 124 8.93 4.96 -6.94
C VAL A 124 9.68 5.48 -8.17
N ALA A 125 9.07 6.42 -8.91
CA ALA A 125 9.66 7.00 -10.12
C ALA A 125 10.72 8.08 -9.83
N GLY A 126 10.72 8.65 -8.63
CA GLY A 126 11.70 9.63 -8.16
C GLY A 126 12.56 9.07 -7.04
N ASP A 127 13.16 9.96 -6.28
CA ASP A 127 14.01 9.60 -5.14
C ASP A 127 13.17 9.02 -3.97
N ALA A 128 13.75 8.07 -3.25
CA ALA A 128 13.23 7.58 -1.99
C ALA A 128 14.26 7.83 -0.87
N THR A 129 13.81 8.45 0.24
CA THR A 129 14.65 8.70 1.41
C THR A 129 14.10 7.91 2.62
N ILE A 130 14.94 7.10 3.22
CA ILE A 130 14.62 6.34 4.43
C ILE A 130 15.53 6.85 5.55
N THR A 131 14.96 7.55 6.54
CA THR A 131 15.70 8.11 7.66
C THR A 131 15.92 7.11 8.80
N GLY A 132 15.19 6.02 8.82
CA GLY A 132 15.34 4.89 9.74
C GLY A 132 16.06 3.71 9.09
N ASN A 133 15.95 2.55 9.73
CA ASN A 133 16.53 1.32 9.20
C ASN A 133 15.74 0.81 8.00
N LEU A 134 16.45 0.33 6.98
CA LEU A 134 15.87 -0.45 5.88
C LEU A 134 16.16 -1.94 6.10
N THR A 135 15.10 -2.74 6.22
CA THR A 135 15.21 -4.21 6.25
C THR A 135 14.64 -4.79 4.95
N VAL A 136 15.42 -5.59 4.25
CA VAL A 136 15.00 -6.29 3.03
C VAL A 136 15.03 -7.79 3.28
N ASN A 137 13.85 -8.42 3.34
CA ASN A 137 13.66 -9.85 3.62
C ASN A 137 13.40 -10.64 2.30
N GLY A 138 14.12 -10.34 1.26
CA GLY A 138 14.01 -11.03 -0.03
C GLY A 138 15.16 -12.00 -0.26
N THR A 139 15.05 -12.80 -1.31
CA THR A 139 16.13 -13.69 -1.74
C THR A 139 17.18 -12.99 -2.60
N THR A 140 16.84 -11.85 -3.20
CA THR A 140 17.74 -11.07 -4.06
C THR A 140 17.48 -9.58 -3.90
N THR A 141 18.53 -8.80 -3.68
CA THR A 141 18.52 -7.34 -3.77
C THR A 141 19.40 -6.91 -4.92
N THR A 142 18.84 -6.17 -5.90
CA THR A 142 19.61 -5.64 -7.02
C THR A 142 19.75 -4.13 -6.85
N LEU A 143 21.00 -3.64 -6.82
CA LEU A 143 21.33 -2.21 -6.87
C LEU A 143 21.92 -1.91 -8.27
N ALA A 144 21.10 -1.42 -9.18
CA ALA A 144 21.50 -1.06 -10.53
C ALA A 144 21.87 0.43 -10.58
N THR A 145 23.04 0.78 -10.07
CA THR A 145 23.54 2.15 -9.98
C THR A 145 24.94 2.27 -10.60
N THR A 146 25.33 3.48 -11.00
CA THR A 146 26.70 3.74 -11.46
C THR A 146 27.70 3.65 -10.32
N ASN A 147 27.33 4.11 -9.12
CA ASN A 147 28.14 4.04 -7.92
C ASN A 147 27.29 3.67 -6.71
N SER A 148 27.80 2.79 -5.86
CA SER A 148 27.25 2.52 -4.52
C SER A 148 28.28 3.02 -3.51
N VAL A 149 27.87 3.98 -2.65
CA VAL A 149 28.72 4.54 -1.60
C VAL A 149 28.24 4.02 -0.25
N ILE A 150 29.13 3.39 0.50
CA ILE A 150 28.86 2.85 1.83
C ILE A 150 29.74 3.62 2.82
N SER A 151 29.10 4.29 3.79
CA SER A 151 29.80 5.05 4.85
C SER A 151 30.14 4.21 6.08
N ASP A 152 29.70 2.95 6.10
CA ASP A 152 29.98 2.04 7.20
C ASP A 152 31.45 1.58 7.21
N THR A 153 31.96 1.32 8.39
CA THR A 153 33.33 0.81 8.57
C THR A 153 33.42 -0.71 8.44
N LEU A 154 32.30 -1.41 8.40
CA LEU A 154 32.20 -2.87 8.30
C LEU A 154 31.05 -3.28 7.39
N ILE A 155 31.29 -4.22 6.51
CA ILE A 155 30.26 -4.94 5.75
C ILE A 155 30.30 -6.39 6.23
N GLU A 156 29.19 -6.87 6.80
CA GLU A 156 29.04 -8.25 7.25
C GLU A 156 28.39 -9.07 6.16
N LEU A 157 29.09 -10.10 5.69
CA LEU A 157 28.57 -11.06 4.69
C LEU A 157 28.26 -12.39 5.39
N ALA A 158 27.28 -13.13 4.86
CA ALA A 158 26.86 -14.45 5.36
C ALA A 158 26.37 -14.42 6.84
N ASN A 159 25.86 -13.28 7.31
CA ASN A 159 25.25 -13.16 8.64
C ASN A 159 24.10 -14.19 8.81
N GLY A 160 24.08 -14.89 9.95
CA GLY A 160 23.08 -15.92 10.25
C GLY A 160 23.44 -17.32 9.78
N THR A 161 24.64 -17.52 9.18
CA THR A 161 25.16 -18.87 8.90
C THR A 161 25.35 -19.63 10.21
N SER A 162 24.85 -20.85 10.27
CA SER A 162 24.95 -21.74 11.43
C SER A 162 25.57 -23.09 11.05
N GLY A 163 26.34 -23.68 11.96
CA GLY A 163 27.07 -24.91 11.71
C GLY A 163 28.35 -24.69 10.91
N THR A 164 28.83 -25.73 10.22
CA THR A 164 30.02 -25.60 9.35
C THR A 164 29.64 -24.88 8.07
N PRO A 165 30.34 -23.79 7.71
CA PRO A 165 30.09 -23.08 6.46
C PRO A 165 30.33 -24.02 5.26
N ALA A 166 29.47 -23.89 4.25
CA ALA A 166 29.53 -24.73 3.05
C ALA A 166 29.69 -23.91 1.75
N ASN A 167 29.54 -22.59 1.84
CA ASN A 167 29.60 -21.70 0.69
C ASN A 167 30.62 -20.58 0.92
N ASP A 168 31.35 -20.23 -0.11
CA ASP A 168 32.25 -19.11 -0.12
C ASP A 168 31.50 -17.79 0.15
N ALA A 169 32.15 -16.87 0.84
CA ALA A 169 31.62 -15.54 1.11
C ALA A 169 32.57 -14.46 0.58
N GLY A 170 32.07 -13.58 -0.28
CA GLY A 170 32.95 -12.55 -0.87
C GLY A 170 32.25 -11.65 -1.88
N LEU A 171 33.07 -10.92 -2.63
CA LEU A 171 32.68 -10.02 -3.71
C LEU A 171 33.14 -10.60 -5.05
N VAL A 172 32.23 -10.69 -6.01
CA VAL A 172 32.52 -11.04 -7.38
C VAL A 172 32.53 -9.78 -8.23
N ILE A 173 33.58 -9.59 -9.01
CA ILE A 173 33.70 -8.49 -9.98
C ILE A 173 33.55 -9.10 -11.39
N GLU A 174 32.41 -8.81 -12.03
CA GLU A 174 32.16 -9.22 -13.39
C GLU A 174 32.97 -8.34 -14.36
N ARG A 175 33.67 -8.97 -15.31
CA ARG A 175 34.60 -8.33 -16.24
C ARG A 175 34.20 -8.54 -17.70
N GLY A 176 32.93 -8.79 -17.98
CA GLY A 176 32.40 -8.99 -19.32
C GLY A 176 32.88 -10.30 -19.94
N SER A 177 33.64 -10.27 -21.03
CA SER A 177 34.11 -11.48 -21.69
C SER A 177 35.40 -12.09 -21.07
N ALA A 178 36.01 -11.44 -20.11
CA ALA A 178 37.15 -11.96 -19.37
C ALA A 178 36.67 -12.69 -18.11
N ASP A 179 37.53 -13.57 -17.54
CA ASP A 179 37.24 -14.26 -16.31
C ASP A 179 36.92 -13.28 -15.17
N ASN A 180 35.90 -13.58 -14.34
CA ASN A 180 35.52 -12.78 -13.19
C ASN A 180 36.63 -12.79 -12.13
N ALA A 181 36.75 -11.68 -11.38
CA ALA A 181 37.61 -11.63 -10.21
C ALA A 181 36.78 -11.86 -8.95
N PHE A 182 37.35 -12.50 -7.95
CA PHE A 182 36.76 -12.79 -6.66
C PHE A 182 37.66 -12.28 -5.55
N ILE A 183 37.07 -11.66 -4.51
CA ILE A 183 37.70 -11.34 -3.25
C ILE A 183 36.84 -11.91 -2.16
N GLY A 184 37.32 -12.90 -1.41
CA GLY A 184 36.52 -13.55 -0.39
C GLY A 184 37.25 -14.63 0.38
N PHE A 185 36.47 -15.35 1.19
CA PHE A 185 36.93 -16.54 1.90
C PHE A 185 36.44 -17.77 1.15
N ASP A 186 37.37 -18.64 0.80
CA ASP A 186 37.14 -19.93 0.14
C ASP A 186 37.03 -21.00 1.23
N GLU A 187 35.82 -21.49 1.44
CA GLU A 187 35.54 -22.50 2.48
C GLU A 187 36.14 -23.87 2.14
N SER A 188 36.35 -24.16 0.87
CA SER A 188 36.94 -25.47 0.45
C SER A 188 38.43 -25.54 0.73
N GLU A 189 39.13 -24.40 0.74
CA GLU A 189 40.58 -24.31 0.99
C GLU A 189 40.92 -23.64 2.33
N ASP A 190 39.89 -23.25 3.10
CA ASP A 190 40.00 -22.62 4.44
C ASP A 190 40.93 -21.37 4.42
N LYS A 191 40.80 -20.51 3.39
CA LYS A 191 41.68 -19.35 3.20
C LYS A 191 41.01 -18.17 2.48
N PHE A 192 41.59 -17.00 2.65
CA PHE A 192 41.28 -15.86 1.78
C PHE A 192 41.86 -16.03 0.38
N THR A 193 41.05 -15.74 -0.65
CA THR A 193 41.40 -15.80 -2.06
C THR A 193 41.18 -14.45 -2.75
N LEU A 194 42.08 -14.09 -3.66
CA LEU A 194 42.05 -12.92 -4.54
C LEU A 194 41.97 -13.36 -5.99
#